data_80868f12fc3b91e867f1a19d3495b129
#
_entry.id   80868f12fc3b91e867f1a19d3495b129
#
_cell.length_a   1.000
_cell.length_b   1.000
_cell.length_c   1.000
_cell.angle_alpha   90.00
_cell.angle_beta   90.00
_cell.angle_gamma   90.00
#
_symmetry.space_group_name_H-M   'P 1'
#
loop_
_entity.id
_entity.type
_entity.pdbx_description
1 polymer ?
#
loop_
_entity_poly.entity_id
_entity_poly.type
_entity_poly.pdbx_seq_one_letter_code
_entity_poly.pdbx_strand_id
1 'polypeptide(L)'
;MLVLSEFRPSRPPAFPGAQGFGMYTIGGRGGRVIEVTNLNDHGPGSLRAACEAKGPRTVVFRVSGTIPLESELKIREPFITIAGQTAPGDGICIKNYQVSFDTQHFICRYMRFRPGDEMKKEQDAFGGEGDHIIIDHCSASWAVDETLSINKASNLTVQWCMVTESLTKSVHKKGAHGYGGLWGGPGGSWHHNILAHHTSRNPRASGNEESGLMDFRNNVIYNWGFNSAYGGELWPRNWINNYYKYGPATREDVRDRIFLQKDPRGRMYADGNFVWGFPEITVNNWAGGIDFAPDGDATEQTLRAFQPYVVAPVNETHSAKAAYELVLMGAGCSVARDAVDARIVEEIRTGTARFGETYAGGGKGIIDSQATVGGWPELRSTELPADTDHDGMPDDWEAARRLNPNDAADGALDRDGDGYTNLEEYLDALVSGGTVSTR
;
A
#
# COMPACT_ATOMS: atom_id res chain seq x y z
N MET A 1 -3.25 33.54 28.09
CA MET A 1 -2.84 32.14 28.23
C MET A 1 -4.04 31.31 27.85
N LEU A 2 -4.18 31.03 26.56
CA LEU A 2 -5.27 30.19 26.03
C LEU A 2 -4.86 28.73 26.31
N VAL A 3 -5.60 28.07 27.16
CA VAL A 3 -5.53 26.62 27.36
C VAL A 3 -6.02 26.01 26.05
N LEU A 4 -5.10 25.48 25.24
CA LEU A 4 -5.43 24.57 24.16
C LEU A 4 -6.03 23.33 24.84
N SER A 5 -7.36 23.24 24.82
CA SER A 5 -8.04 21.99 25.14
C SER A 5 -7.47 20.93 24.21
N GLU A 6 -6.87 19.89 24.75
CA GLU A 6 -6.46 18.71 24.00
C GLU A 6 -7.69 18.21 23.26
N PHE A 7 -7.68 18.39 21.95
CA PHE A 7 -8.65 17.78 21.07
C PHE A 7 -8.34 16.30 21.03
N ARG A 8 -8.85 15.55 22.01
CA ARG A 8 -8.89 14.08 21.89
C ARG A 8 -9.97 13.80 20.86
N PRO A 9 -9.64 13.23 19.70
CA PRO A 9 -10.66 12.79 18.79
C PRO A 9 -11.57 11.80 19.53
N SER A 10 -12.86 11.91 19.32
CA SER A 10 -13.89 11.08 19.95
C SER A 10 -13.81 9.60 19.55
N ARG A 11 -12.84 9.21 18.74
CA ARG A 11 -12.62 7.86 18.22
C ARG A 11 -11.13 7.58 18.09
N PRO A 12 -10.68 6.34 18.39
CA PRO A 12 -9.31 5.94 18.14
C PRO A 12 -9.04 5.83 16.62
N PRO A 13 -7.79 5.80 16.20
CA PRO A 13 -7.41 5.45 14.83
C PRO A 13 -7.99 4.11 14.37
N ALA A 14 -7.85 3.79 13.08
CA ALA A 14 -8.31 2.54 12.48
C ALA A 14 -7.71 1.29 13.18
N PHE A 15 -6.45 1.42 13.59
CA PHE A 15 -5.69 0.46 14.40
C PHE A 15 -4.48 1.20 14.97
N PRO A 16 -3.79 0.67 16.00
CA PRO A 16 -2.52 1.21 16.46
C PRO A 16 -1.50 1.31 15.31
N GLY A 17 -0.93 2.50 15.09
CA GLY A 17 -0.02 2.77 13.95
C GLY A 17 -0.71 3.24 12.65
N ALA A 18 -2.03 3.35 12.59
CA ALA A 18 -2.71 4.02 11.48
C ALA A 18 -2.43 5.53 11.50
N GLN A 19 -1.97 6.09 10.37
CA GLN A 19 -1.56 7.49 10.25
C GLN A 19 -2.11 8.13 8.97
N GLY A 20 -1.96 9.45 8.85
CA GLY A 20 -2.36 10.19 7.67
C GLY A 20 -3.88 10.40 7.54
N PHE A 21 -4.32 10.82 6.35
CA PHE A 21 -5.71 11.20 6.10
C PHE A 21 -6.71 10.07 6.36
N GLY A 22 -6.35 8.81 6.11
CA GLY A 22 -7.19 7.63 6.32
C GLY A 22 -7.21 7.10 7.76
N MET A 23 -6.47 7.72 8.69
CA MET A 23 -6.25 7.16 10.04
C MET A 23 -7.53 6.92 10.85
N TYR A 24 -8.61 7.62 10.54
CA TYR A 24 -9.89 7.46 11.26
C TYR A 24 -10.92 6.62 10.51
N THR A 25 -10.46 5.80 9.57
CA THR A 25 -11.29 4.79 8.91
C THR A 25 -11.83 3.79 9.92
N ILE A 26 -13.14 3.57 9.91
CA ILE A 26 -13.78 2.69 10.90
C ILE A 26 -13.63 1.21 10.51
N GLY A 27 -13.67 0.92 9.19
CA GLY A 27 -13.69 -0.46 8.73
C GLY A 27 -14.90 -1.22 9.24
N GLY A 28 -14.67 -2.46 9.62
CA GLY A 28 -15.69 -3.37 10.16
C GLY A 28 -15.88 -3.29 11.67
N ARG A 29 -15.31 -2.30 12.37
CA ARG A 29 -15.31 -2.19 13.85
C ARG A 29 -16.69 -2.44 14.46
N GLY A 30 -16.78 -3.35 15.42
CA GLY A 30 -18.02 -3.72 16.11
C GLY A 30 -19.05 -4.44 15.23
N GLY A 31 -18.71 -4.78 13.98
CA GLY A 31 -19.54 -5.59 13.11
C GLY A 31 -19.32 -7.09 13.29
N ARG A 32 -19.96 -7.87 12.44
CA ARG A 32 -19.80 -9.34 12.47
C ARG A 32 -18.45 -9.78 11.90
N VAL A 33 -17.96 -10.91 12.34
CA VAL A 33 -16.85 -11.61 11.72
C VAL A 33 -17.33 -12.48 10.57
N ILE A 34 -16.58 -12.53 9.48
CA ILE A 34 -16.79 -13.44 8.36
C ILE A 34 -15.49 -14.17 8.07
N GLU A 35 -15.51 -15.48 8.25
CA GLU A 35 -14.36 -16.34 8.01
C GLU A 35 -14.24 -16.72 6.54
N VAL A 36 -13.05 -16.53 5.96
CA VAL A 36 -12.67 -17.12 4.68
C VAL A 36 -12.03 -18.48 4.94
N THR A 37 -12.74 -19.54 4.57
CA THR A 37 -12.41 -20.92 4.91
C THR A 37 -11.88 -21.74 3.74
N ASN A 38 -11.88 -21.16 2.52
CA ASN A 38 -11.37 -21.82 1.32
C ASN A 38 -10.82 -20.80 0.32
N LEU A 39 -10.11 -21.29 -0.69
CA LEU A 39 -9.46 -20.49 -1.73
C LEU A 39 -10.28 -20.39 -3.04
N ASN A 40 -11.55 -20.79 -3.02
CA ASN A 40 -12.41 -20.66 -4.20
C ASN A 40 -12.76 -19.21 -4.46
N ASP A 41 -12.99 -18.87 -5.72
CA ASP A 41 -13.46 -17.51 -6.08
C ASP A 41 -14.88 -17.26 -5.58
N HIS A 42 -15.77 -18.26 -5.70
CA HIS A 42 -17.19 -18.14 -5.40
C HIS A 42 -17.66 -19.11 -4.31
N GLY A 43 -18.84 -18.82 -3.77
CA GLY A 43 -19.57 -19.69 -2.86
C GLY A 43 -19.30 -19.42 -1.39
N PRO A 44 -19.92 -20.19 -0.50
CA PRO A 44 -19.76 -20.03 0.94
C PRO A 44 -18.30 -20.18 1.39
N GLY A 45 -17.86 -19.31 2.29
CA GLY A 45 -16.49 -19.30 2.81
C GLY A 45 -15.43 -18.71 1.84
N SER A 46 -15.84 -18.19 0.68
CA SER A 46 -14.91 -17.49 -0.22
C SER A 46 -14.71 -16.02 0.18
N LEU A 47 -13.57 -15.45 -0.20
CA LEU A 47 -13.31 -14.01 -0.02
C LEU A 47 -14.35 -13.14 -0.73
N ARG A 48 -14.78 -13.51 -1.93
CA ARG A 48 -15.81 -12.79 -2.67
C ARG A 48 -17.13 -12.73 -1.90
N ALA A 49 -17.58 -13.84 -1.34
CA ALA A 49 -18.80 -13.86 -0.53
C ALA A 49 -18.70 -12.95 0.70
N ALA A 50 -17.52 -12.88 1.33
CA ALA A 50 -17.28 -11.99 2.46
C ALA A 50 -17.25 -10.49 2.03
N CYS A 51 -16.68 -10.18 0.86
CA CYS A 51 -16.66 -8.83 0.32
C CYS A 51 -18.04 -8.32 -0.11
N GLU A 52 -18.89 -9.20 -0.66
CA GLU A 52 -20.25 -8.89 -1.12
C GLU A 52 -21.29 -8.88 0.03
N ALA A 53 -20.91 -9.32 1.21
CA ALA A 53 -21.79 -9.31 2.37
C ALA A 53 -22.09 -7.88 2.82
N LYS A 54 -23.34 -7.62 3.25
CA LYS A 54 -23.80 -6.28 3.67
C LYS A 54 -23.55 -6.03 5.15
N GLY A 55 -23.41 -4.75 5.49
CA GLY A 55 -23.23 -4.26 6.86
C GLY A 55 -21.79 -4.32 7.35
N PRO A 56 -21.51 -3.73 8.53
CA PRO A 56 -20.17 -3.72 9.11
C PRO A 56 -19.65 -5.13 9.35
N ARG A 57 -18.40 -5.38 8.92
CA ARG A 57 -17.79 -6.72 9.00
C ARG A 57 -16.28 -6.71 8.99
N THR A 58 -15.70 -7.62 9.74
CA THR A 58 -14.28 -7.95 9.69
C THR A 58 -14.11 -9.31 9.03
N VAL A 59 -13.32 -9.34 7.96
CA VAL A 59 -13.01 -10.56 7.20
C VAL A 59 -11.71 -11.14 7.74
N VAL A 60 -11.77 -12.34 8.28
CA VAL A 60 -10.62 -13.09 8.80
C VAL A 60 -10.40 -14.36 7.96
N PHE A 61 -9.17 -14.86 7.95
CA PHE A 61 -8.80 -16.00 7.11
C PHE A 61 -8.48 -17.23 7.98
N ARG A 62 -9.12 -18.34 7.66
CA ARG A 62 -8.87 -19.66 8.26
C ARG A 62 -8.00 -20.54 7.35
N VAL A 63 -7.48 -19.98 6.28
CA VAL A 63 -6.68 -20.66 5.28
C VAL A 63 -5.63 -19.70 4.73
N SER A 64 -4.44 -20.22 4.35
CA SER A 64 -3.48 -19.52 3.53
C SER A 64 -3.42 -20.12 2.13
N GLY A 65 -3.02 -19.31 1.15
CA GLY A 65 -2.84 -19.76 -0.21
C GLY A 65 -3.14 -18.69 -1.25
N THR A 66 -3.17 -19.12 -2.51
CA THR A 66 -3.48 -18.24 -3.64
C THR A 66 -4.92 -18.45 -4.10
N ILE A 67 -5.72 -17.38 -4.10
CA ILE A 67 -7.09 -17.35 -4.59
C ILE A 67 -7.08 -17.01 -6.09
N PRO A 68 -7.40 -17.96 -6.99
CA PRO A 68 -7.50 -17.69 -8.42
C PRO A 68 -8.87 -17.12 -8.76
N LEU A 69 -8.96 -15.81 -8.93
CA LEU A 69 -10.22 -15.19 -9.34
C LEU A 69 -10.63 -15.64 -10.75
N GLU A 70 -11.92 -15.76 -10.98
CA GLU A 70 -12.55 -16.06 -12.29
C GLU A 70 -13.07 -14.78 -12.97
N SER A 71 -13.20 -13.69 -12.19
CA SER A 71 -13.60 -12.37 -12.64
C SER A 71 -13.07 -11.31 -11.69
N GLU A 72 -13.09 -10.03 -12.08
CA GLU A 72 -12.79 -8.92 -11.18
C GLU A 72 -13.56 -9.04 -9.86
N LEU A 73 -12.85 -8.83 -8.73
CA LEU A 73 -13.48 -8.69 -7.43
C LEU A 73 -13.63 -7.20 -7.12
N LYS A 74 -14.86 -6.68 -7.18
CA LYS A 74 -15.15 -5.29 -6.85
C LYS A 74 -15.83 -5.18 -5.49
N ILE A 75 -15.15 -4.54 -4.54
CA ILE A 75 -15.64 -4.29 -3.17
C ILE A 75 -16.50 -3.03 -3.20
N ARG A 76 -17.82 -3.17 -2.97
CA ARG A 76 -18.79 -2.06 -2.98
C ARG A 76 -19.45 -1.82 -1.63
N GLU A 77 -19.66 -2.86 -0.86
CA GLU A 77 -20.36 -2.76 0.42
C GLU A 77 -19.46 -2.09 1.47
N PRO A 78 -19.90 -0.98 2.10
CA PRO A 78 -19.08 -0.21 3.03
C PRO A 78 -18.86 -0.89 4.37
N PHE A 79 -18.01 -0.27 5.21
CA PHE A 79 -17.68 -0.72 6.57
C PHE A 79 -17.09 -2.14 6.60
N ILE A 80 -15.98 -2.30 5.89
CA ILE A 80 -15.28 -3.58 5.82
C ILE A 80 -13.81 -3.45 6.27
N THR A 81 -13.37 -4.40 7.08
CA THR A 81 -11.95 -4.67 7.35
C THR A 81 -11.58 -6.01 6.75
N ILE A 82 -10.56 -6.06 5.90
CA ILE A 82 -9.94 -7.30 5.42
C ILE A 82 -8.62 -7.47 6.18
N ALA A 83 -8.60 -8.45 7.09
CA ALA A 83 -7.50 -8.71 8.00
C ALA A 83 -6.64 -9.88 7.52
N GLY A 84 -5.82 -9.67 6.48
CA GLY A 84 -4.95 -10.69 5.89
C GLY A 84 -3.92 -11.29 6.86
N GLN A 85 -3.56 -10.56 7.94
CA GLN A 85 -2.66 -11.04 8.99
C GLN A 85 -3.20 -12.21 9.80
N THR A 86 -4.51 -12.51 9.70
CA THR A 86 -5.12 -13.67 10.36
C THR A 86 -4.89 -14.99 9.62
N ALA A 87 -4.45 -14.93 8.37
CA ALA A 87 -4.21 -16.12 7.56
C ALA A 87 -3.09 -16.98 8.17
N PRO A 88 -3.33 -18.28 8.41
CA PRO A 88 -2.37 -19.15 9.09
C PRO A 88 -1.22 -19.55 8.16
N GLY A 89 0.02 -19.27 8.54
CA GLY A 89 1.21 -19.62 7.74
C GLY A 89 1.63 -18.51 6.79
N ASP A 90 1.63 -18.77 5.46
CA ASP A 90 2.29 -17.89 4.49
C ASP A 90 1.40 -16.73 3.99
N GLY A 91 0.11 -16.66 4.43
CA GLY A 91 -0.80 -15.57 4.08
C GLY A 91 -1.57 -15.79 2.77
N ILE A 92 -2.22 -14.73 2.28
CA ILE A 92 -3.10 -14.76 1.10
C ILE A 92 -2.50 -14.01 -0.07
N CYS A 93 -2.61 -14.60 -1.27
CA CYS A 93 -2.38 -13.95 -2.55
C CYS A 93 -3.61 -14.06 -3.45
N ILE A 94 -3.95 -13.00 -4.14
CA ILE A 94 -5.04 -12.99 -5.15
C ILE A 94 -4.40 -12.93 -6.52
N LYS A 95 -4.83 -13.79 -7.45
CA LYS A 95 -4.32 -13.85 -8.83
C LYS A 95 -5.41 -13.81 -9.90
N ASN A 96 -5.00 -13.69 -11.15
CA ASN A 96 -5.77 -13.75 -12.38
C ASN A 96 -6.50 -12.43 -12.72
N TYR A 97 -7.27 -11.89 -11.81
CA TYR A 97 -8.04 -10.67 -12.07
C TYR A 97 -7.76 -9.60 -11.02
N GLN A 98 -8.06 -8.37 -11.41
CA GLN A 98 -7.96 -7.19 -10.56
C GLN A 98 -8.87 -7.30 -9.35
N VAL A 99 -8.41 -6.76 -8.22
CA VAL A 99 -9.27 -6.41 -7.08
C VAL A 99 -9.44 -4.90 -7.09
N SER A 100 -10.68 -4.43 -7.16
CA SER A 100 -11.00 -3.01 -7.09
C SER A 100 -11.99 -2.70 -5.97
N PHE A 101 -12.06 -1.42 -5.59
CA PHE A 101 -13.03 -0.95 -4.62
C PHE A 101 -13.69 0.36 -5.05
N ASP A 102 -14.94 0.53 -4.66
CA ASP A 102 -15.73 1.73 -4.80
C ASP A 102 -16.65 1.78 -3.59
N THR A 103 -16.10 2.25 -2.46
CA THR A 103 -16.70 2.01 -1.15
C THR A 103 -16.27 3.04 -0.11
N GLN A 104 -16.80 2.91 1.11
CA GLN A 104 -16.48 3.79 2.23
C GLN A 104 -16.09 2.99 3.46
N HIS A 105 -15.23 3.58 4.30
CA HIS A 105 -14.72 2.95 5.50
C HIS A 105 -14.13 1.56 5.23
N PHE A 106 -13.11 1.52 4.38
CA PHE A 106 -12.43 0.31 3.98
C PHE A 106 -11.01 0.23 4.57
N ILE A 107 -10.76 -0.84 5.31
CA ILE A 107 -9.43 -1.21 5.83
C ILE A 107 -8.99 -2.48 5.13
N CYS A 108 -7.79 -2.47 4.53
CA CYS A 108 -7.19 -3.67 3.95
C CYS A 108 -5.74 -3.81 4.44
N ARG A 109 -5.45 -4.94 5.10
CA ARG A 109 -4.14 -5.19 5.71
C ARG A 109 -3.58 -6.55 5.29
N TYR A 110 -2.26 -6.61 5.02
CA TYR A 110 -1.48 -7.85 4.81
C TYR A 110 -2.01 -8.76 3.68
N MET A 111 -2.48 -8.17 2.58
CA MET A 111 -2.95 -8.90 1.40
C MET A 111 -1.96 -8.76 0.24
N ARG A 112 -1.88 -9.78 -0.62
CA ARG A 112 -1.12 -9.72 -1.88
C ARG A 112 -2.05 -9.71 -3.08
N PHE A 113 -1.81 -8.79 -4.02
CA PHE A 113 -2.58 -8.62 -5.25
C PHE A 113 -1.64 -8.77 -6.44
N ARG A 114 -1.71 -9.91 -7.14
CA ARG A 114 -0.81 -10.27 -8.22
C ARG A 114 -1.56 -10.91 -9.38
N PRO A 115 -2.30 -10.12 -10.19
CA PRO A 115 -3.11 -10.67 -11.27
C PRO A 115 -2.30 -11.47 -12.29
N GLY A 116 -1.12 -10.98 -12.68
CA GLY A 116 -0.34 -11.57 -13.75
C GLY A 116 -0.98 -11.37 -15.13
N ASP A 117 -0.39 -12.03 -16.15
CA ASP A 117 -0.83 -11.90 -17.56
C ASP A 117 -1.50 -13.15 -18.13
N GLU A 118 -1.69 -14.21 -17.34
CA GLU A 118 -2.27 -15.48 -17.82
C GLU A 118 -3.68 -15.30 -18.41
N MET A 119 -4.49 -14.41 -17.84
CA MET A 119 -5.84 -14.12 -18.31
C MET A 119 -5.87 -13.17 -19.51
N LYS A 120 -4.72 -12.66 -19.96
CA LYS A 120 -4.58 -11.72 -21.09
C LYS A 120 -5.49 -10.50 -20.95
N LYS A 121 -5.57 -9.94 -19.74
CA LYS A 121 -6.35 -8.75 -19.42
C LYS A 121 -5.43 -7.54 -19.23
N GLU A 122 -5.85 -6.41 -19.80
CA GLU A 122 -5.32 -5.10 -19.47
C GLU A 122 -6.00 -4.63 -18.19
N GLN A 123 -5.28 -4.69 -17.06
CA GLN A 123 -5.86 -4.43 -15.75
C GLN A 123 -4.79 -3.99 -14.74
N ASP A 124 -5.24 -3.26 -13.73
CA ASP A 124 -4.47 -2.97 -12.53
C ASP A 124 -4.37 -4.21 -11.63
N ALA A 125 -3.47 -4.18 -10.66
CA ALA A 125 -3.47 -5.24 -9.65
C ALA A 125 -4.47 -4.92 -8.53
N PHE A 126 -4.38 -3.71 -7.99
CA PHE A 126 -5.25 -3.26 -6.90
C PHE A 126 -5.49 -1.76 -6.98
N GLY A 127 -6.68 -1.31 -6.65
CA GLY A 127 -7.00 0.10 -6.62
C GLY A 127 -8.49 0.41 -6.57
N GLY A 128 -8.83 1.70 -6.65
CA GLY A 128 -10.23 2.08 -6.62
C GLY A 128 -10.47 3.53 -6.22
N GLU A 129 -11.70 3.79 -5.78
CA GLU A 129 -12.20 5.09 -5.36
C GLU A 129 -13.08 4.95 -4.11
N GLY A 130 -13.33 6.07 -3.41
CA GLY A 130 -14.17 6.05 -2.20
C GLY A 130 -13.77 7.04 -1.15
N ASP A 131 -14.20 6.81 0.08
CA ASP A 131 -13.95 7.71 1.19
C ASP A 131 -13.60 6.97 2.48
N HIS A 132 -12.66 7.50 3.27
CA HIS A 132 -12.13 6.83 4.47
C HIS A 132 -11.54 5.45 4.13
N ILE A 133 -10.40 5.46 3.48
CA ILE A 133 -9.71 4.27 3.00
C ILE A 133 -8.32 4.19 3.65
N ILE A 134 -7.94 3.02 4.17
CA ILE A 134 -6.58 2.74 4.60
C ILE A 134 -6.11 1.38 4.08
N ILE A 135 -5.01 1.39 3.35
CA ILE A 135 -4.32 0.21 2.83
C ILE A 135 -2.98 0.12 3.55
N ASP A 136 -2.76 -0.97 4.25
CA ASP A 136 -1.65 -1.13 5.17
C ASP A 136 -0.94 -2.48 4.98
N HIS A 137 0.38 -2.48 4.86
CA HIS A 137 1.21 -3.67 4.72
C HIS A 137 0.76 -4.63 3.61
N CYS A 138 0.22 -4.11 2.51
CA CYS A 138 -0.15 -4.91 1.35
C CYS A 138 0.96 -4.94 0.30
N SER A 139 0.98 -5.99 -0.53
CA SER A 139 1.88 -6.11 -1.68
C SER A 139 1.07 -6.18 -2.97
N ALA A 140 1.36 -5.31 -3.93
CA ALA A 140 0.78 -5.33 -5.27
C ALA A 140 1.89 -5.49 -6.31
N SER A 141 1.72 -6.42 -7.27
CA SER A 141 2.71 -6.73 -8.30
C SER A 141 2.05 -7.30 -9.56
N TRP A 142 2.80 -7.32 -10.66
CA TRP A 142 2.46 -8.05 -11.89
C TRP A 142 1.18 -7.58 -12.58
N ALA A 143 0.89 -6.29 -12.48
CA ALA A 143 -0.17 -5.69 -13.27
C ALA A 143 0.29 -5.44 -14.72
N VAL A 144 -0.65 -5.46 -15.63
CA VAL A 144 -0.43 -5.15 -17.04
C VAL A 144 -0.59 -3.65 -17.31
N ASP A 145 -1.44 -2.96 -16.56
CA ASP A 145 -1.60 -1.48 -16.59
C ASP A 145 -0.87 -0.86 -15.41
N GLU A 146 -1.53 -0.38 -14.37
CA GLU A 146 -0.89 0.11 -13.16
C GLU A 146 -0.91 -0.92 -12.01
N THR A 147 0.14 -0.91 -11.21
CA THR A 147 0.25 -1.90 -10.12
C THR A 147 -0.67 -1.55 -8.95
N LEU A 148 -0.73 -0.28 -8.56
CA LEU A 148 -1.68 0.19 -7.55
C LEU A 148 -2.17 1.58 -7.91
N SER A 149 -3.47 1.74 -8.18
CA SER A 149 -4.04 3.02 -8.59
C SER A 149 -5.22 3.43 -7.72
N ILE A 150 -5.04 4.55 -7.00
CA ILE A 150 -6.08 5.19 -6.19
C ILE A 150 -6.02 6.69 -6.45
N ASN A 151 -6.91 7.23 -7.28
CA ASN A 151 -6.83 8.61 -7.75
C ASN A 151 -8.09 9.45 -7.53
N LYS A 152 -9.09 8.89 -6.85
CA LYS A 152 -10.36 9.57 -6.52
C LYS A 152 -10.85 9.30 -5.10
N ALA A 153 -10.02 8.72 -4.25
CA ALA A 153 -10.40 8.49 -2.87
C ALA A 153 -10.09 9.69 -1.99
N SER A 154 -10.98 10.00 -1.05
CA SER A 154 -10.80 10.98 0.00
C SER A 154 -10.47 10.31 1.33
N ASN A 155 -9.88 11.07 2.26
CA ASN A 155 -9.43 10.53 3.54
C ASN A 155 -8.68 9.20 3.38
N LEU A 156 -7.67 9.23 2.49
CA LEU A 156 -6.93 8.05 2.06
C LEU A 156 -5.57 7.96 2.75
N THR A 157 -5.20 6.78 3.19
CA THR A 157 -3.82 6.43 3.53
C THR A 157 -3.41 5.14 2.83
N VAL A 158 -2.24 5.15 2.20
CA VAL A 158 -1.51 3.96 1.76
C VAL A 158 -0.17 3.94 2.48
N GLN A 159 0.01 3.01 3.38
CA GLN A 159 1.19 2.95 4.23
C GLN A 159 1.80 1.55 4.26
N TRP A 160 3.13 1.49 4.36
CA TRP A 160 3.90 0.27 4.50
C TRP A 160 3.62 -0.79 3.42
N CYS A 161 3.25 -0.35 2.22
CA CYS A 161 2.93 -1.25 1.10
C CYS A 161 4.13 -1.45 0.18
N MET A 162 4.13 -2.58 -0.53
CA MET A 162 5.02 -2.84 -1.66
C MET A 162 4.23 -2.73 -2.96
N VAL A 163 4.68 -1.87 -3.88
CA VAL A 163 4.15 -1.69 -5.23
C VAL A 163 5.29 -1.98 -6.19
N THR A 164 5.29 -3.16 -6.82
CA THR A 164 6.50 -3.66 -7.44
C THR A 164 6.26 -4.45 -8.73
N GLU A 165 7.25 -4.49 -9.61
CA GLU A 165 7.30 -5.37 -10.81
C GLU A 165 6.04 -5.33 -11.68
N SER A 166 5.67 -4.18 -12.21
CA SER A 166 4.68 -4.12 -13.31
C SER A 166 5.21 -4.81 -14.58
N LEU A 167 4.30 -5.41 -15.37
CA LEU A 167 4.63 -6.16 -16.56
C LEU A 167 4.73 -5.23 -17.78
N THR A 168 5.89 -5.18 -18.45
CA THR A 168 6.17 -4.12 -19.43
C THR A 168 5.73 -4.46 -20.84
N LYS A 169 6.33 -5.47 -21.49
CA LYS A 169 5.93 -5.93 -22.84
C LYS A 169 5.01 -7.14 -22.68
N SER A 170 3.84 -6.90 -22.10
CA SER A 170 2.83 -7.91 -21.89
C SER A 170 1.66 -7.73 -22.85
N VAL A 171 0.44 -7.85 -22.39
CA VAL A 171 -0.77 -7.86 -23.23
C VAL A 171 -1.49 -6.52 -23.31
N HIS A 172 -0.86 -5.43 -22.89
CA HIS A 172 -1.47 -4.10 -22.95
C HIS A 172 -1.61 -3.60 -24.39
N LYS A 173 -2.80 -3.08 -24.75
CA LYS A 173 -3.12 -2.62 -26.11
C LYS A 173 -2.22 -1.49 -26.64
N LYS A 174 -1.63 -0.69 -25.76
CA LYS A 174 -0.68 0.38 -26.12
C LYS A 174 0.75 -0.13 -26.33
N GLY A 175 0.99 -1.44 -26.26
CA GLY A 175 2.31 -2.04 -26.32
C GLY A 175 3.02 -2.00 -24.98
N ALA A 176 4.32 -1.68 -24.94
CA ALA A 176 5.09 -1.63 -23.71
C ALA A 176 4.47 -0.63 -22.72
N HIS A 177 4.05 -1.13 -21.58
CA HIS A 177 3.45 -0.37 -20.47
C HIS A 177 4.23 -0.71 -19.19
N GLY A 178 3.72 -1.06 -18.09
CA GLY A 178 4.50 -1.47 -16.91
C GLY A 178 4.75 -0.31 -15.95
N TYR A 179 3.68 0.14 -15.30
CA TYR A 179 3.68 1.34 -14.47
C TYR A 179 3.37 1.05 -13.01
N GLY A 180 3.93 1.87 -12.14
CA GLY A 180 3.72 1.76 -10.68
C GLY A 180 2.30 2.10 -10.28
N GLY A 181 1.91 3.38 -10.29
CA GLY A 181 0.57 3.74 -9.89
C GLY A 181 0.16 5.17 -10.23
N LEU A 182 -1.15 5.36 -10.36
CA LEU A 182 -1.80 6.65 -10.48
C LEU A 182 -2.42 7.00 -9.12
N TRP A 183 -1.82 7.98 -8.43
CA TRP A 183 -2.15 8.31 -7.04
C TRP A 183 -2.70 9.72 -6.90
N GLY A 184 -3.75 9.86 -6.12
CA GLY A 184 -4.38 11.15 -5.90
C GLY A 184 -5.72 11.04 -5.18
N GLY A 185 -6.49 12.15 -5.18
CA GLY A 185 -7.79 12.27 -4.52
C GLY A 185 -7.87 13.51 -3.63
N PRO A 186 -9.04 13.85 -3.08
CA PRO A 186 -9.26 15.06 -2.28
C PRO A 186 -8.57 15.06 -0.89
N GLY A 187 -7.40 14.50 -0.78
CA GLY A 187 -6.58 14.39 0.43
C GLY A 187 -6.12 12.97 0.65
N GLY A 188 -4.81 12.76 0.52
CA GLY A 188 -4.23 11.44 0.68
C GLY A 188 -2.79 11.48 1.21
N SER A 189 -2.49 10.49 2.04
CA SER A 189 -1.15 10.22 2.57
C SER A 189 -0.61 8.92 1.99
N TRP A 190 0.60 8.99 1.44
CA TRP A 190 1.34 7.81 0.96
C TRP A 190 2.71 7.81 1.62
N HIS A 191 2.90 6.92 2.59
CA HIS A 191 4.13 6.92 3.36
C HIS A 191 4.64 5.52 3.68
N HIS A 192 5.97 5.42 3.80
CA HIS A 192 6.67 4.18 4.13
C HIS A 192 6.40 3.03 3.13
N ASN A 193 6.18 3.37 1.86
CA ASN A 193 5.94 2.38 0.81
C ASN A 193 7.22 2.11 0.00
N ILE A 194 7.28 0.96 -0.64
CA ILE A 194 8.25 0.62 -1.69
C ILE A 194 7.58 0.76 -3.05
N LEU A 195 8.22 1.51 -3.97
CA LEU A 195 7.90 1.49 -5.39
C LEU A 195 9.15 1.01 -6.14
N ALA A 196 9.10 -0.17 -6.77
CA ALA A 196 10.29 -0.75 -7.38
C ALA A 196 10.02 -1.51 -8.69
N HIS A 197 10.97 -1.44 -9.62
CA HIS A 197 10.94 -2.17 -10.89
C HIS A 197 9.77 -1.79 -11.81
N HIS A 198 9.49 -0.49 -11.92
CA HIS A 198 8.51 0.06 -12.86
C HIS A 198 9.21 0.92 -13.91
N THR A 199 8.72 0.91 -15.13
CA THR A 199 9.29 1.78 -16.16
C THR A 199 9.00 3.25 -15.90
N SER A 200 7.85 3.56 -15.28
CA SER A 200 7.36 4.91 -14.96
C SER A 200 6.29 4.86 -13.87
N ARG A 201 5.76 6.01 -13.49
CA ARG A 201 4.71 6.19 -12.46
C ARG A 201 5.10 5.69 -11.07
N ASN A 202 6.20 6.25 -10.53
CA ASN A 202 6.70 5.92 -9.19
C ASN A 202 6.51 7.09 -8.18
N PRO A 203 5.28 7.60 -7.99
CA PRO A 203 4.05 7.41 -8.74
C PRO A 203 3.83 8.46 -9.84
N ARG A 204 2.75 8.37 -10.63
CA ARG A 204 2.14 9.52 -11.25
C ARG A 204 1.19 10.17 -10.24
N ALA A 205 1.46 11.41 -9.85
CA ALA A 205 0.49 12.21 -9.11
C ALA A 205 -0.67 12.57 -10.05
N SER A 206 -1.89 12.19 -9.70
CA SER A 206 -3.07 12.52 -10.51
C SER A 206 -3.37 14.02 -10.44
N GLY A 207 -3.76 14.64 -11.52
CA GLY A 207 -3.94 16.09 -11.67
C GLY A 207 -5.34 16.46 -12.16
N ASN A 208 -6.41 15.93 -11.59
CA ASN A 208 -7.77 16.32 -11.94
C ASN A 208 -8.33 17.45 -11.03
N GLU A 209 -9.46 18.05 -11.42
CA GLU A 209 -10.03 19.22 -10.73
C GLU A 209 -10.60 18.90 -9.33
N GLU A 210 -10.88 17.63 -9.04
CA GLU A 210 -11.48 17.19 -7.77
C GLU A 210 -10.43 16.93 -6.68
N SER A 211 -9.24 17.35 -6.90
CA SER A 211 -8.07 16.89 -6.18
C SER A 211 -7.68 17.84 -5.06
N GLY A 212 -7.12 17.27 -4.02
CA GLY A 212 -6.71 17.96 -2.82
C GLY A 212 -5.21 17.85 -2.55
N LEU A 213 -4.86 17.89 -1.30
CA LEU A 213 -3.49 17.82 -0.85
C LEU A 213 -2.97 16.39 -0.92
N MET A 214 -1.82 16.20 -1.59
CA MET A 214 -1.08 14.95 -1.62
C MET A 214 0.12 15.02 -0.67
N ASP A 215 0.22 14.09 0.25
CA ASP A 215 1.34 13.95 1.16
C ASP A 215 2.13 12.67 0.86
N PHE A 216 3.31 12.81 0.26
CA PHE A 216 4.19 11.72 -0.15
C PHE A 216 5.50 11.80 0.62
N ARG A 217 5.68 10.89 1.61
CA ARG A 217 6.86 10.93 2.50
C ARG A 217 7.37 9.56 2.89
N ASN A 218 8.66 9.51 3.19
CA ASN A 218 9.34 8.32 3.71
C ASN A 218 9.17 7.05 2.84
N ASN A 219 8.92 7.21 1.54
CA ASN A 219 8.86 6.09 0.61
C ASN A 219 10.24 5.75 0.07
N VAL A 220 10.41 4.51 -0.36
CA VAL A 220 11.61 4.02 -1.05
C VAL A 220 11.29 3.79 -2.52
N ILE A 221 11.98 4.49 -3.40
CA ILE A 221 11.82 4.39 -4.84
C ILE A 221 13.08 3.75 -5.43
N TYR A 222 12.93 2.62 -6.11
CA TYR A 222 14.05 1.87 -6.65
C TYR A 222 13.85 1.47 -8.09
N ASN A 223 14.93 1.54 -8.86
CA ASN A 223 15.06 0.96 -10.19
C ASN A 223 13.92 1.32 -11.15
N TRP A 224 13.57 2.63 -11.22
CA TRP A 224 12.65 3.12 -12.24
C TRP A 224 13.31 3.10 -13.62
N GLY A 225 12.51 2.99 -14.68
CA GLY A 225 13.02 2.97 -16.04
C GLY A 225 13.34 4.37 -16.59
N PHE A 226 12.41 4.96 -17.32
CA PHE A 226 12.59 6.27 -17.95
C PHE A 226 12.00 7.42 -17.15
N ASN A 227 11.20 7.16 -16.10
CA ASN A 227 10.65 8.22 -15.27
C ASN A 227 10.41 7.75 -13.84
N SER A 228 10.78 8.59 -12.88
CA SER A 228 10.47 8.42 -11.46
C SER A 228 9.03 8.84 -11.17
N ALA A 229 8.82 9.97 -10.52
CA ALA A 229 7.50 10.54 -10.28
C ALA A 229 7.23 11.73 -11.20
N TYR A 230 5.94 11.98 -11.50
CA TYR A 230 5.52 13.12 -12.33
C TYR A 230 4.03 13.43 -12.16
N GLY A 231 3.57 14.52 -12.79
CA GLY A 231 2.15 14.93 -12.78
C GLY A 231 1.84 15.95 -11.70
N GLY A 232 0.68 15.83 -11.06
CA GLY A 232 0.24 16.74 -9.99
C GLY A 232 -0.13 18.13 -10.47
N GLU A 233 -0.75 18.23 -11.64
CA GLU A 233 -0.94 19.46 -12.40
C GLU A 233 -1.70 20.56 -11.66
N LEU A 234 -2.61 20.22 -10.74
CA LEU A 234 -3.47 21.21 -10.06
C LEU A 234 -3.26 21.27 -8.54
N TRP A 235 -2.36 20.43 -7.97
CA TRP A 235 -2.41 20.14 -6.54
C TRP A 235 -1.26 20.68 -5.72
N PRO A 236 -1.57 21.15 -4.50
CA PRO A 236 -0.56 21.27 -3.47
C PRO A 236 -0.08 19.87 -3.04
N ARG A 237 1.22 19.73 -2.87
CA ARG A 237 1.81 18.48 -2.44
C ARG A 237 3.04 18.64 -1.58
N ASN A 238 3.19 17.72 -0.65
CA ASN A 238 4.43 17.50 0.09
C ASN A 238 5.19 16.32 -0.52
N TRP A 239 6.49 16.48 -0.66
CA TRP A 239 7.41 15.45 -1.16
C TRP A 239 8.61 15.39 -0.23
N ILE A 240 8.51 14.62 0.86
CA ILE A 240 9.37 14.78 2.03
C ILE A 240 10.08 13.49 2.39
N ASN A 241 11.40 13.56 2.61
CA ASN A 241 12.19 12.47 3.20
C ASN A 241 12.04 11.12 2.49
N ASN A 242 11.82 11.09 1.18
CA ASN A 242 11.80 9.85 0.40
C ASN A 242 13.23 9.44 0.03
N TYR A 243 13.45 8.15 -0.16
CA TYR A 243 14.73 7.59 -0.55
C TYR A 243 14.68 7.13 -2.01
N TYR A 244 15.45 7.79 -2.88
CA TYR A 244 15.60 7.44 -4.29
C TYR A 244 16.91 6.70 -4.52
N LYS A 245 16.82 5.48 -5.04
CA LYS A 245 17.99 4.68 -5.40
C LYS A 245 17.82 4.18 -6.83
N TYR A 246 18.60 4.72 -7.76
CA TYR A 246 18.59 4.19 -9.11
C TYR A 246 19.11 2.75 -9.14
N GLY A 247 18.66 1.98 -10.10
CA GLY A 247 19.05 0.60 -10.31
C GLY A 247 19.49 0.34 -11.74
N PRO A 248 19.70 -0.95 -12.09
CA PRO A 248 20.20 -1.32 -13.42
C PRO A 248 19.30 -0.89 -14.59
N ALA A 249 17.99 -0.74 -14.39
CA ALA A 249 17.05 -0.30 -15.43
C ALA A 249 16.96 1.22 -15.56
N THR A 250 17.40 1.96 -14.57
CA THR A 250 17.25 3.42 -14.55
C THR A 250 18.13 4.06 -15.61
N ARG A 251 17.52 4.78 -16.55
CA ARG A 251 18.23 5.52 -17.61
C ARG A 251 19.17 6.54 -16.99
N GLU A 252 20.33 6.75 -17.60
CA GLU A 252 21.38 7.63 -17.06
C GLU A 252 20.90 9.07 -16.91
N ASP A 253 20.10 9.55 -17.84
CA ASP A 253 19.59 10.92 -17.89
C ASP A 253 18.47 11.21 -16.86
N VAL A 254 18.09 10.24 -16.04
CA VAL A 254 17.03 10.38 -15.01
C VAL A 254 17.42 9.77 -13.66
N ARG A 255 18.69 9.43 -13.44
CA ARG A 255 19.16 8.82 -12.18
C ARG A 255 19.06 9.75 -10.97
N ASP A 256 19.13 11.03 -11.21
CA ASP A 256 19.08 12.09 -10.21
C ASP A 256 17.66 12.65 -10.00
N ARG A 257 16.70 12.25 -10.85
CA ARG A 257 15.35 12.81 -10.86
C ARG A 257 14.50 12.30 -9.72
N ILE A 258 14.00 13.22 -8.90
CA ILE A 258 12.94 13.00 -7.91
C ILE A 258 11.57 13.10 -8.59
N PHE A 259 11.33 14.19 -9.33
CA PHE A 259 10.03 14.50 -9.90
C PHE A 259 10.16 15.27 -11.23
N LEU A 260 9.29 14.95 -12.19
CA LEU A 260 9.17 15.71 -13.44
C LEU A 260 7.87 16.52 -13.45
N GLN A 261 7.98 17.85 -13.53
CA GLN A 261 6.84 18.76 -13.57
C GLN A 261 6.66 19.39 -14.95
N LYS A 262 5.42 19.46 -15.40
CA LYS A 262 5.06 20.09 -16.67
C LYS A 262 4.15 21.32 -16.49
N ASP A 263 3.15 21.21 -15.62
CA ASP A 263 2.11 22.23 -15.41
C ASP A 263 2.51 23.17 -14.26
N PRO A 264 2.40 24.51 -14.43
CA PRO A 264 2.81 25.49 -13.43
C PRO A 264 1.82 25.63 -12.25
N ARG A 265 0.65 25.04 -12.30
CA ARG A 265 -0.44 25.28 -11.33
C ARG A 265 -0.31 24.48 -10.04
N GLY A 266 0.29 23.30 -10.08
CA GLY A 266 0.44 22.47 -8.90
C GLY A 266 1.68 22.83 -8.09
N ARG A 267 1.53 23.34 -6.88
CA ARG A 267 2.67 23.73 -6.03
C ARG A 267 3.19 22.56 -5.20
N MET A 268 4.50 22.51 -5.02
CA MET A 268 5.21 21.44 -4.31
C MET A 268 6.12 21.99 -3.22
N TYR A 269 6.04 21.41 -2.04
CA TYR A 269 7.11 21.44 -1.05
C TYR A 269 7.94 20.16 -1.20
N ALA A 270 9.23 20.29 -1.51
CA ALA A 270 10.15 19.15 -1.64
C ALA A 270 11.38 19.41 -0.79
N ASP A 271 11.63 18.54 0.19
CA ASP A 271 12.77 18.67 1.11
C ASP A 271 13.12 17.32 1.77
N GLY A 272 14.40 17.17 2.13
CA GLY A 272 14.90 15.99 2.85
C GLY A 272 14.94 14.69 2.04
N ASN A 273 14.58 14.73 0.75
CA ASN A 273 14.68 13.54 -0.08
C ASN A 273 16.14 13.18 -0.35
N PHE A 274 16.47 11.92 -0.09
CA PHE A 274 17.81 11.39 -0.34
C PHE A 274 17.89 10.79 -1.74
N VAL A 275 18.86 11.20 -2.53
CA VAL A 275 19.11 10.67 -3.88
C VAL A 275 20.47 9.97 -3.89
N TRP A 276 20.46 8.66 -3.96
CA TRP A 276 21.65 7.84 -3.90
C TRP A 276 22.60 8.15 -5.07
N GLY A 277 23.87 8.47 -4.75
CA GLY A 277 24.88 8.86 -5.75
C GLY A 277 24.90 10.35 -6.09
N PHE A 278 23.94 11.16 -5.59
CA PHE A 278 23.82 12.59 -5.90
C PHE A 278 23.73 13.43 -4.62
N PRO A 279 24.88 13.67 -3.95
CA PRO A 279 24.89 14.37 -2.66
C PRO A 279 24.42 15.83 -2.75
N GLU A 280 24.64 16.52 -3.86
CA GLU A 280 24.20 17.91 -4.05
C GLU A 280 22.67 18.00 -4.10
N ILE A 281 22.02 17.08 -4.80
CA ILE A 281 20.56 16.98 -4.86
C ILE A 281 19.97 16.55 -3.51
N THR A 282 20.67 15.68 -2.79
CA THR A 282 20.27 15.29 -1.41
C THR A 282 20.28 16.48 -0.46
N VAL A 283 21.26 17.39 -0.56
CA VAL A 283 21.33 18.59 0.26
C VAL A 283 20.29 19.64 -0.14
N ASN A 284 20.00 19.75 -1.43
CA ASN A 284 19.00 20.68 -1.99
C ASN A 284 18.24 19.99 -3.13
N ASN A 285 17.07 19.48 -2.86
CA ASN A 285 16.27 18.74 -3.84
C ASN A 285 15.92 19.57 -5.10
N TRP A 286 15.96 20.89 -5.00
CA TRP A 286 15.71 21.82 -6.11
C TRP A 286 16.93 22.06 -7.00
N ALA A 287 18.09 21.58 -6.62
CA ALA A 287 19.34 21.71 -7.41
C ALA A 287 19.45 20.62 -8.50
N GLY A 288 18.35 20.30 -9.19
CA GLY A 288 18.30 19.32 -10.29
C GLY A 288 17.47 18.06 -10.00
N GLY A 289 16.98 17.83 -8.75
CA GLY A 289 16.11 16.72 -8.46
C GLY A 289 14.65 16.93 -8.92
N ILE A 290 14.23 18.18 -9.02
CA ILE A 290 12.93 18.55 -9.58
C ILE A 290 13.16 19.05 -11.00
N ASP A 291 12.80 18.23 -11.98
CA ASP A 291 12.93 18.55 -13.39
C ASP A 291 11.69 19.25 -13.93
N PHE A 292 11.88 20.05 -14.97
CA PHE A 292 10.83 20.75 -15.70
C PHE A 292 10.76 20.24 -17.14
N ALA A 293 9.59 19.79 -17.58
CA ALA A 293 9.41 19.29 -18.91
C ALA A 293 9.65 20.41 -19.96
N PRO A 294 10.45 20.16 -21.01
CA PRO A 294 10.79 21.18 -22.01
C PRO A 294 9.58 21.75 -22.77
N ASP A 295 8.49 20.98 -22.85
CA ASP A 295 7.23 21.35 -23.49
C ASP A 295 6.17 21.83 -22.49
N GLY A 296 6.58 22.24 -21.28
CA GLY A 296 5.73 22.73 -20.21
C GLY A 296 6.08 24.15 -19.78
N ASP A 297 5.20 24.77 -19.02
CA ASP A 297 5.33 26.16 -18.52
C ASP A 297 5.74 26.21 -17.04
N ALA A 298 6.00 25.06 -16.42
CA ALA A 298 6.42 24.98 -15.03
C ALA A 298 7.86 25.47 -14.85
N THR A 299 8.11 26.20 -13.77
CA THR A 299 9.41 26.66 -13.33
C THR A 299 9.52 26.50 -11.82
N GLU A 300 10.74 26.55 -11.27
CA GLU A 300 10.91 26.54 -9.82
C GLU A 300 10.11 27.68 -9.17
N GLN A 301 10.10 28.86 -9.75
CA GLN A 301 9.39 30.03 -9.21
C GLN A 301 7.87 29.81 -9.13
N THR A 302 7.27 29.16 -10.12
CA THR A 302 5.84 28.89 -10.13
C THR A 302 5.46 27.71 -9.22
N LEU A 303 6.34 26.71 -9.11
CA LEU A 303 6.06 25.44 -8.47
C LEU A 303 6.43 25.39 -6.99
N ARG A 304 7.58 25.98 -6.60
CA ARG A 304 8.16 25.79 -5.26
C ARG A 304 7.30 26.41 -4.16
N ALA A 305 6.91 25.59 -3.18
CA ALA A 305 6.45 26.03 -1.87
C ALA A 305 7.61 26.03 -0.88
N PHE A 306 7.71 27.09 -0.04
CA PHE A 306 8.81 27.26 0.92
C PHE A 306 8.50 26.73 2.31
N GLN A 307 7.27 26.29 2.53
CA GLN A 307 6.81 25.64 3.76
C GLN A 307 5.98 24.42 3.39
N PRO A 308 6.06 23.35 4.19
CA PRO A 308 5.20 22.19 3.97
C PRO A 308 3.73 22.55 4.17
N TYR A 309 2.88 21.92 3.39
CA TYR A 309 1.44 21.98 3.62
C TYR A 309 1.08 21.19 4.86
N VAL A 310 0.14 21.74 5.64
CA VAL A 310 -0.39 21.05 6.82
C VAL A 310 -1.25 19.87 6.37
N VAL A 311 -0.94 18.70 6.88
CA VAL A 311 -1.58 17.42 6.54
C VAL A 311 -2.09 16.74 7.79
N ALA A 312 -2.93 15.73 7.63
CA ALA A 312 -3.30 14.82 8.70
C ALA A 312 -2.02 14.18 9.30
N PRO A 313 -1.99 13.91 10.61
CA PRO A 313 -0.77 13.48 11.27
C PRO A 313 -0.17 12.22 10.67
N VAL A 314 1.11 12.30 10.31
CA VAL A 314 2.02 11.17 10.16
C VAL A 314 3.04 11.35 11.30
N ASN A 315 2.77 10.70 12.42
CA ASN A 315 3.46 10.97 13.68
C ASN A 315 4.95 10.61 13.65
N GLU A 316 5.31 9.60 12.86
CA GLU A 316 6.67 9.12 12.72
C GLU A 316 7.24 9.52 11.35
N THR A 317 7.61 10.78 11.22
CA THR A 317 8.38 11.23 10.06
C THR A 317 9.87 10.98 10.31
N HIS A 318 10.43 10.03 9.58
CA HIS A 318 11.83 9.65 9.67
C HIS A 318 12.68 10.48 8.68
N SER A 319 14.00 10.56 8.91
CA SER A 319 14.89 10.95 7.82
C SER A 319 14.83 9.91 6.70
N ALA A 320 15.10 10.31 5.45
CA ALA A 320 15.05 9.40 4.30
C ALA A 320 15.88 8.12 4.50
N LYS A 321 17.05 8.24 5.14
CA LYS A 321 17.92 7.07 5.44
C LYS A 321 17.34 6.17 6.50
N ALA A 322 16.74 6.71 7.56
CA ALA A 322 16.08 5.90 8.58
C ALA A 322 14.83 5.21 7.98
N ALA A 323 14.05 5.94 7.19
CA ALA A 323 12.91 5.39 6.47
C ALA A 323 13.32 4.22 5.55
N TYR A 324 14.44 4.33 4.84
CA TYR A 324 14.94 3.25 3.97
C TYR A 324 15.09 1.93 4.72
N GLU A 325 15.75 1.93 5.88
CA GLU A 325 15.95 0.71 6.67
C GLU A 325 14.62 0.16 7.22
N LEU A 326 13.77 1.02 7.78
CA LEU A 326 12.48 0.63 8.33
C LEU A 326 11.54 0.07 7.24
N VAL A 327 11.48 0.72 6.10
CA VAL A 327 10.63 0.31 4.98
C VAL A 327 11.07 -1.02 4.38
N LEU A 328 12.38 -1.26 4.22
CA LEU A 328 12.87 -2.55 3.77
C LEU A 328 12.56 -3.69 4.76
N MET A 329 12.50 -3.38 6.04
CA MET A 329 12.15 -4.34 7.07
C MET A 329 10.64 -4.59 7.12
N GLY A 330 9.82 -3.53 7.07
CA GLY A 330 8.39 -3.57 7.43
C GLY A 330 7.40 -3.55 6.27
N ALA A 331 7.75 -3.06 5.07
CA ALA A 331 6.76 -2.91 4.00
C ALA A 331 6.29 -4.25 3.41
N GLY A 332 5.06 -4.26 2.88
CA GLY A 332 4.39 -5.44 2.33
C GLY A 332 3.85 -6.36 3.40
N CYS A 333 3.56 -7.60 3.03
CA CYS A 333 3.09 -8.64 3.97
C CYS A 333 4.25 -9.11 4.86
N SER A 334 4.83 -8.21 5.65
CA SER A 334 6.09 -8.43 6.38
C SER A 334 6.01 -9.48 7.47
N VAL A 335 4.84 -9.77 8.03
CA VAL A 335 4.64 -10.84 9.03
C VAL A 335 4.86 -12.24 8.43
N ALA A 336 4.65 -12.40 7.13
CA ALA A 336 4.89 -13.63 6.39
C ALA A 336 5.37 -13.29 4.97
N ARG A 337 6.57 -12.69 4.86
CA ARG A 337 7.12 -12.23 3.58
C ARG A 337 7.46 -13.41 2.68
N ASP A 338 6.88 -13.44 1.49
CA ASP A 338 7.13 -14.51 0.52
C ASP A 338 8.45 -14.28 -0.29
N ALA A 339 8.77 -15.26 -1.13
CA ALA A 339 10.02 -15.26 -1.90
C ALA A 339 10.10 -14.10 -2.92
N VAL A 340 8.97 -13.62 -3.43
CA VAL A 340 8.91 -12.49 -4.39
C VAL A 340 9.28 -11.20 -3.68
N ASP A 341 8.59 -10.87 -2.59
CA ASP A 341 8.84 -9.65 -1.82
C ASP A 341 10.24 -9.68 -1.18
N ALA A 342 10.67 -10.84 -0.68
CA ALA A 342 12.02 -11.00 -0.10
C ALA A 342 13.12 -10.75 -1.14
N ARG A 343 12.96 -11.25 -2.37
CA ARG A 343 13.90 -11.01 -3.48
C ARG A 343 13.97 -9.52 -3.82
N ILE A 344 12.85 -8.85 -3.94
CA ILE A 344 12.79 -7.42 -4.29
C ILE A 344 13.47 -6.58 -3.19
N VAL A 345 13.21 -6.87 -1.93
CA VAL A 345 13.90 -6.20 -0.81
C VAL A 345 15.41 -6.38 -0.87
N GLU A 346 15.88 -7.59 -1.19
CA GLU A 346 17.32 -7.85 -1.35
C GLU A 346 17.91 -7.13 -2.56
N GLU A 347 17.21 -7.08 -3.69
CA GLU A 347 17.62 -6.33 -4.87
C GLU A 347 17.73 -4.83 -4.57
N ILE A 348 16.79 -4.26 -3.81
CA ILE A 348 16.86 -2.87 -3.34
C ILE A 348 18.09 -2.68 -2.45
N ARG A 349 18.33 -3.57 -1.49
CA ARG A 349 19.45 -3.48 -0.55
C ARG A 349 20.78 -3.50 -1.27
N THR A 350 20.96 -4.42 -2.19
CA THR A 350 22.22 -4.64 -2.93
C THR A 350 22.39 -3.70 -4.13
N GLY A 351 21.32 -3.02 -4.59
CA GLY A 351 21.36 -2.17 -5.78
C GLY A 351 21.44 -3.01 -7.08
N THR A 352 20.92 -4.22 -7.06
CA THR A 352 20.98 -5.19 -8.17
C THR A 352 19.58 -5.52 -8.71
N ALA A 353 19.54 -6.21 -9.83
CA ALA A 353 18.36 -6.86 -10.38
C ALA A 353 18.78 -8.05 -11.25
N ARG A 354 18.02 -9.15 -11.21
CA ARG A 354 18.44 -10.40 -11.87
C ARG A 354 17.63 -10.74 -13.11
N PHE A 355 16.39 -10.32 -13.18
CA PHE A 355 15.42 -10.70 -14.20
C PHE A 355 15.16 -9.57 -15.20
N GLY A 356 14.33 -9.82 -16.22
CA GLY A 356 13.94 -8.84 -17.21
C GLY A 356 14.91 -8.74 -18.38
N GLU A 357 14.72 -9.56 -19.40
CA GLU A 357 15.68 -9.71 -20.50
C GLU A 357 15.49 -8.68 -21.62
N THR A 358 14.30 -8.11 -21.76
CA THR A 358 13.96 -7.32 -22.94
C THR A 358 14.05 -5.81 -22.73
N TYR A 359 13.99 -5.32 -21.50
CA TYR A 359 14.10 -3.90 -21.19
C TYR A 359 15.56 -3.45 -21.16
N ALA A 360 15.87 -2.42 -21.95
CA ALA A 360 17.16 -1.71 -21.96
C ALA A 360 18.42 -2.60 -21.96
N GLY A 361 18.35 -3.78 -22.62
CA GLY A 361 19.51 -4.67 -22.76
C GLY A 361 19.58 -5.82 -21.75
N GLY A 362 18.49 -6.13 -21.07
CA GLY A 362 18.33 -7.36 -20.27
C GLY A 362 18.83 -7.30 -18.82
N GLY A 363 18.34 -8.25 -18.00
CA GLY A 363 18.81 -8.47 -16.65
C GLY A 363 18.63 -7.32 -15.66
N LYS A 364 17.63 -6.47 -15.86
CA LYS A 364 17.57 -5.16 -15.19
C LYS A 364 16.37 -4.94 -14.28
N GLY A 365 15.62 -5.98 -13.94
CA GLY A 365 14.50 -5.92 -12.99
C GLY A 365 13.16 -5.55 -13.60
N ILE A 366 13.10 -5.05 -14.81
CA ILE A 366 11.87 -4.76 -15.54
C ILE A 366 11.47 -6.01 -16.32
N ILE A 367 10.37 -6.64 -15.95
CA ILE A 367 9.90 -7.91 -16.50
C ILE A 367 8.71 -7.74 -17.44
N ASP A 368 8.51 -8.71 -18.33
CA ASP A 368 7.39 -8.72 -19.28
C ASP A 368 6.26 -9.65 -18.83
N SER A 369 6.56 -10.65 -18.01
CA SER A 369 5.63 -11.61 -17.45
C SER A 369 6.11 -12.09 -16.09
N GLN A 370 5.19 -12.39 -15.18
CA GLN A 370 5.50 -13.05 -13.90
C GLN A 370 6.19 -14.42 -14.07
N ALA A 371 5.99 -15.07 -15.22
CA ALA A 371 6.67 -16.32 -15.54
C ALA A 371 8.19 -16.18 -15.54
N THR A 372 8.71 -15.00 -15.90
CA THR A 372 10.15 -14.67 -15.88
C THR A 372 10.79 -14.87 -14.50
N VAL A 373 10.02 -14.64 -13.43
CA VAL A 373 10.47 -14.74 -12.04
C VAL A 373 9.95 -15.99 -11.33
N GLY A 374 9.39 -16.95 -12.07
CA GLY A 374 8.90 -18.21 -11.53
C GLY A 374 7.42 -18.22 -11.16
N GLY A 375 6.69 -17.12 -11.36
CA GLY A 375 5.26 -17.02 -11.05
C GLY A 375 4.96 -16.96 -9.56
N TRP A 376 3.74 -17.37 -9.20
CA TRP A 376 3.26 -17.31 -7.83
C TRP A 376 3.94 -18.36 -6.95
N PRO A 377 4.55 -17.94 -5.81
CA PRO A 377 5.05 -18.91 -4.83
C PRO A 377 3.90 -19.74 -4.26
N GLU A 378 4.20 -20.99 -3.88
CA GLU A 378 3.30 -21.77 -3.05
C GLU A 378 3.22 -21.14 -1.66
N LEU A 379 2.01 -20.80 -1.23
CA LEU A 379 1.71 -20.28 0.10
C LEU A 379 1.06 -21.39 0.92
N ARG A 380 1.72 -21.80 2.00
CA ARG A 380 1.30 -22.92 2.82
C ARG A 380 0.43 -22.46 3.98
N SER A 381 -0.67 -23.18 4.21
CA SER A 381 -1.47 -23.03 5.41
C SER A 381 -0.89 -23.87 6.53
N THR A 382 -0.84 -23.33 7.73
CA THR A 382 -0.53 -24.07 8.94
C THR A 382 -1.79 -24.47 9.69
N GLU A 383 -1.66 -25.27 10.73
CA GLU A 383 -2.75 -25.60 11.63
C GLU A 383 -3.25 -24.33 12.35
N LEU A 384 -4.55 -24.21 12.47
CA LEU A 384 -5.22 -23.11 13.14
C LEU A 384 -5.42 -23.41 14.62
N PRO A 385 -5.27 -22.43 15.50
CA PRO A 385 -5.77 -22.55 16.85
C PRO A 385 -7.31 -22.68 16.84
N ALA A 386 -7.86 -23.32 17.89
CA ALA A 386 -9.30 -23.41 18.08
C ALA A 386 -9.88 -21.99 18.26
N ASP A 387 -11.07 -21.81 17.73
CA ASP A 387 -11.91 -20.61 17.84
C ASP A 387 -13.36 -21.15 17.84
N THR A 388 -13.87 -21.39 19.04
CA THR A 388 -15.07 -22.23 19.26
C THR A 388 -16.35 -21.49 18.88
N ASP A 389 -16.40 -20.19 19.06
CA ASP A 389 -17.58 -19.36 18.77
C ASP A 389 -17.48 -18.58 17.45
N HIS A 390 -16.35 -18.71 16.74
CA HIS A 390 -16.12 -18.13 15.41
C HIS A 390 -16.17 -16.59 15.37
N ASP A 391 -15.65 -15.95 16.41
CA ASP A 391 -15.56 -14.50 16.49
C ASP A 391 -14.23 -13.94 15.94
N GLY A 392 -13.34 -14.83 15.51
CA GLY A 392 -12.05 -14.51 14.91
C GLY A 392 -10.90 -14.42 15.90
N MET A 393 -11.14 -14.68 17.19
CA MET A 393 -10.13 -14.78 18.24
C MET A 393 -9.94 -16.24 18.65
N PRO A 394 -8.71 -16.72 18.88
CA PRO A 394 -8.50 -18.07 19.39
C PRO A 394 -8.93 -18.24 20.85
N ASP A 395 -9.49 -19.40 21.19
CA ASP A 395 -9.91 -19.77 22.55
C ASP A 395 -8.82 -19.49 23.62
N ASP A 396 -7.56 -19.83 23.30
CA ASP A 396 -6.42 -19.61 24.21
C ASP A 396 -6.12 -18.10 24.41
N TRP A 397 -6.27 -17.29 23.36
CA TRP A 397 -6.07 -15.84 23.45
C TRP A 397 -7.15 -15.18 24.31
N GLU A 398 -8.39 -15.61 24.14
CA GLU A 398 -9.54 -15.16 24.92
C GLU A 398 -9.42 -15.59 26.38
N ALA A 399 -9.13 -16.86 26.65
CA ALA A 399 -8.93 -17.37 28.00
C ALA A 399 -7.84 -16.61 28.74
N ALA A 400 -6.72 -16.30 28.07
CA ALA A 400 -5.63 -15.52 28.65
C ALA A 400 -6.06 -14.10 29.05
N ARG A 401 -7.06 -13.56 28.38
CA ARG A 401 -7.64 -12.22 28.63
C ARG A 401 -8.93 -12.26 29.45
N ARG A 402 -9.37 -13.43 29.89
CA ARG A 402 -10.63 -13.64 30.62
C ARG A 402 -11.86 -13.24 29.80
N LEU A 403 -11.80 -13.41 28.49
CA LEU A 403 -12.95 -13.41 27.59
C LEU A 403 -13.60 -14.80 27.61
N ASN A 404 -14.72 -14.95 26.92
CA ASN A 404 -15.47 -16.21 26.96
C ASN A 404 -15.41 -16.89 25.58
N PRO A 405 -14.63 -17.97 25.38
CA PRO A 405 -14.49 -18.67 24.10
C PRO A 405 -15.77 -19.33 23.55
N ASN A 406 -16.92 -19.05 24.13
CA ASN A 406 -18.23 -19.53 23.71
C ASN A 406 -19.25 -18.38 23.55
N ASP A 407 -18.78 -17.12 23.45
CA ASP A 407 -19.63 -15.93 23.32
C ASP A 407 -19.09 -14.99 22.26
N ALA A 408 -19.38 -15.26 20.99
CA ALA A 408 -18.94 -14.44 19.86
C ALA A 408 -19.34 -12.94 19.95
N ALA A 409 -20.15 -12.55 20.90
CA ALA A 409 -20.51 -11.14 21.08
C ALA A 409 -19.43 -10.34 21.81
N ASP A 410 -18.55 -10.99 22.54
CA ASP A 410 -17.52 -10.28 23.31
C ASP A 410 -16.37 -9.77 22.43
N GLY A 411 -16.14 -10.34 21.25
CA GLY A 411 -15.20 -9.84 20.25
C GLY A 411 -15.48 -8.40 19.77
N ALA A 412 -16.75 -8.00 19.80
CA ALA A 412 -17.17 -6.64 19.43
C ALA A 412 -17.11 -5.63 20.60
N LEU A 413 -16.83 -6.08 21.82
CA LEU A 413 -16.75 -5.22 23.00
C LEU A 413 -15.38 -4.56 23.12
N ASP A 414 -15.37 -3.36 23.67
CA ASP A 414 -14.18 -2.63 24.13
C ASP A 414 -14.09 -2.83 25.65
N ARG A 415 -13.24 -3.75 26.08
CA ARG A 415 -13.20 -4.17 27.47
C ARG A 415 -12.42 -3.23 28.38
N ASP A 416 -11.32 -2.68 27.89
CA ASP A 416 -10.44 -1.79 28.67
C ASP A 416 -10.77 -0.29 28.48
N GLY A 417 -11.65 0.04 27.54
CA GLY A 417 -12.15 1.39 27.30
C GLY A 417 -11.20 2.27 26.51
N ASP A 418 -10.29 1.68 25.74
CA ASP A 418 -9.33 2.42 24.91
C ASP A 418 -9.89 2.81 23.53
N GLY A 419 -11.06 2.28 23.20
CA GLY A 419 -11.80 2.53 21.97
C GLY A 419 -11.60 1.48 20.86
N TYR A 420 -10.74 0.49 21.06
CA TYR A 420 -10.62 -0.68 20.21
C TYR A 420 -11.47 -1.84 20.74
N THR A 421 -11.97 -2.66 19.85
CA THR A 421 -12.67 -3.89 20.25
C THR A 421 -11.67 -4.99 20.61
N ASN A 422 -12.10 -5.99 21.39
CA ASN A 422 -11.24 -7.13 21.73
C ASN A 422 -10.68 -7.82 20.48
N LEU A 423 -11.48 -7.94 19.41
CA LEU A 423 -11.00 -8.43 18.10
C LEU A 423 -9.90 -7.55 17.52
N GLU A 424 -10.04 -6.21 17.56
CA GLU A 424 -9.01 -5.30 17.05
C GLU A 424 -7.71 -5.39 17.84
N GLU A 425 -7.79 -5.58 19.15
CA GLU A 425 -6.62 -5.86 19.99
C GLU A 425 -5.92 -7.17 19.60
N TYR A 426 -6.70 -8.22 19.31
CA TYR A 426 -6.16 -9.48 18.78
C TYR A 426 -5.46 -9.28 17.45
N LEU A 427 -6.11 -8.59 16.49
CA LEU A 427 -5.54 -8.30 15.17
C LEU A 427 -4.24 -7.49 15.26
N ASP A 428 -4.13 -6.58 16.21
CA ASP A 428 -2.89 -5.83 16.44
C ASP A 428 -1.81 -6.70 17.09
N ALA A 429 -2.15 -7.55 18.04
CA ALA A 429 -1.21 -8.47 18.68
C ALA A 429 -0.52 -9.41 17.69
N LEU A 430 -1.22 -9.83 16.61
CA LEU A 430 -0.64 -10.67 15.54
C LEU A 430 0.53 -9.99 14.81
N VAL A 431 0.56 -8.67 14.75
CA VAL A 431 1.57 -7.91 13.99
C VAL A 431 2.62 -7.24 14.87
N SER A 432 2.33 -7.07 16.15
CA SER A 432 3.23 -6.42 17.14
C SER A 432 4.27 -7.37 17.76
N GLY A 433 4.38 -8.62 17.28
CA GLY A 433 5.36 -9.60 17.76
C GLY A 433 5.12 -10.11 19.17
N GLY A 434 3.86 -10.10 19.63
CA GLY A 434 3.45 -10.68 20.93
C GLY A 434 3.93 -9.90 22.17
N THR A 435 4.52 -8.73 22.00
CA THR A 435 4.78 -7.83 23.14
C THR A 435 3.50 -7.09 23.49
N VAL A 436 2.70 -7.73 24.32
CA VAL A 436 1.56 -7.08 24.97
C VAL A 436 2.11 -5.90 25.76
N SER A 437 1.77 -4.69 25.35
CA SER A 437 1.96 -3.50 26.18
C SER A 437 1.05 -3.64 27.40
N THR A 438 1.59 -4.12 28.50
CA THR A 438 0.95 -3.95 29.80
C THR A 438 1.06 -2.47 30.18
N ARG A 439 0.06 -1.69 29.87
CA ARG A 439 -0.17 -0.39 30.49
C ARG A 439 -1.29 -0.46 31.49
#